data_f282414ff2f4f517f5738252027b0c6f
#
_entry.id   f282414ff2f4f517f5738252027b0c6f
#
_cell.length_a   1.000
_cell.length_b   1.000
_cell.length_c   1.000
_cell.angle_alpha   90.00
_cell.angle_beta   90.00
_cell.angle_gamma   90.00
#
_symmetry.space_group_name_H-M   'P 1'
#
loop_
_entity.id
_entity.type
_entity.pdbx_description
1 polymer ?
#
loop_
_entity_poly.entity_id
_entity_poly.type
_entity_poly.pdbx_seq_one_letter_code
_entity_poly.pdbx_strand_id
1 'polypeptide(L)'
;MSNDEFRIMNDEVRVNDEVKVKKQFDLEERLIDFSVLIIKTVENLPATRTGNHLGSQLLRSGTSPALNYGEAQSAESKRDFIHKFGIILKELRETLICLKILKRVLYIKSDDSLSECNELIAIFNKSIITAKKNLKS
;
A
#
# COMPACT_ATOMS: atom_id res chain seq x y z
N MET A 1 4.76 -7.60 -11.27
CA MET A 1 3.72 -7.18 -12.21
C MET A 1 4.03 -5.81 -12.76
N SER A 2 3.86 -5.61 -14.04
CA SER A 2 4.08 -4.33 -14.69
C SER A 2 2.79 -3.50 -14.72
N ASN A 3 2.91 -2.21 -15.04
CA ASN A 3 1.74 -1.36 -15.25
C ASN A 3 0.88 -1.86 -16.39
N ASP A 4 1.50 -2.47 -17.39
CA ASP A 4 0.79 -3.01 -18.54
C ASP A 4 -0.12 -4.17 -18.16
N GLU A 5 0.33 -5.01 -17.21
CA GLU A 5 -0.48 -6.11 -16.71
C GLU A 5 -1.72 -5.61 -15.98
N PHE A 6 -1.57 -4.57 -15.15
CA PHE A 6 -2.70 -3.95 -14.49
C PHE A 6 -3.67 -3.33 -15.50
N ARG A 7 -3.14 -2.71 -16.54
CA ARG A 7 -3.96 -2.12 -17.60
C ARG A 7 -4.77 -3.18 -18.33
N ILE A 8 -4.13 -4.31 -18.66
CA ILE A 8 -4.80 -5.43 -19.33
C ILE A 8 -5.91 -5.97 -18.45
N MET A 9 -5.66 -6.16 -17.17
CA MET A 9 -6.66 -6.63 -16.22
C MET A 9 -7.85 -5.70 -16.15
N ASN A 10 -7.61 -4.38 -16.13
CA ASN A 10 -8.66 -3.38 -16.14
C ASN A 10 -9.50 -3.49 -17.41
N ASP A 11 -8.87 -3.66 -18.57
CA ASP A 11 -9.56 -3.76 -19.84
C ASP A 11 -10.43 -5.01 -19.94
N GLU A 12 -9.93 -6.13 -19.43
CA GLU A 12 -10.65 -7.40 -19.47
C GLU A 12 -11.95 -7.39 -18.65
N VAL A 13 -11.98 -6.60 -17.58
CA VAL A 13 -13.13 -6.57 -16.68
C VAL A 13 -14.04 -5.36 -16.86
N ARG A 14 -13.73 -4.49 -17.84
CA ARG A 14 -14.51 -3.27 -18.08
C ARG A 14 -15.95 -3.52 -18.45
N VAL A 15 -16.23 -4.64 -19.08
CA VAL A 15 -17.55 -4.94 -19.64
C VAL A 15 -18.64 -4.95 -18.58
N ASN A 16 -18.32 -5.40 -17.36
CA ASN A 16 -19.33 -5.64 -16.33
C ASN A 16 -19.49 -4.51 -15.32
N ASP A 17 -18.39 -3.89 -14.91
CA ASP A 17 -18.44 -2.83 -13.91
C ASP A 17 -17.15 -2.02 -13.99
N GLU A 18 -17.07 -1.23 -15.03
CA GLU A 18 -15.85 -0.53 -15.40
C GLU A 18 -15.28 0.36 -14.28
N VAL A 19 -16.13 1.18 -13.67
CA VAL A 19 -15.66 2.14 -12.64
C VAL A 19 -15.12 1.44 -11.42
N LYS A 20 -15.86 0.46 -10.90
CA LYS A 20 -15.49 -0.27 -9.69
C LYS A 20 -14.20 -1.08 -9.88
N VAL A 21 -14.11 -1.81 -10.99
CA VAL A 21 -12.95 -2.66 -11.27
C VAL A 21 -11.72 -1.83 -11.56
N LYS A 22 -11.86 -0.76 -12.33
CA LYS A 22 -10.76 0.14 -12.63
C LYS A 22 -10.18 0.75 -11.36
N LYS A 23 -11.04 1.17 -10.43
CA LYS A 23 -10.60 1.69 -9.13
C LYS A 23 -9.87 0.62 -8.32
N GLN A 24 -10.34 -0.62 -8.36
CA GLN A 24 -9.74 -1.74 -7.65
C GLN A 24 -8.30 -2.00 -8.09
N PHE A 25 -8.02 -1.87 -9.40
CA PHE A 25 -6.70 -2.15 -9.96
C PHE A 25 -5.85 -0.89 -10.18
N ASP A 26 -6.36 0.27 -9.85
CA ASP A 26 -5.59 1.51 -9.86
C ASP A 26 -4.82 1.62 -8.53
N LEU A 27 -3.62 1.08 -8.52
CA LEU A 27 -2.80 1.04 -7.30
C LEU A 27 -2.38 2.44 -6.84
N GLU A 28 -2.15 3.35 -7.75
CA GLU A 28 -1.79 4.72 -7.37
C GLU A 28 -2.88 5.35 -6.52
N GLU A 29 -4.12 5.34 -7.05
CA GLU A 29 -5.26 5.91 -6.32
C GLU A 29 -5.54 5.15 -5.02
N ARG A 30 -5.38 3.85 -5.05
CA ARG A 30 -5.60 3.02 -3.86
C ARG A 30 -4.59 3.33 -2.76
N LEU A 31 -3.33 3.57 -3.12
CA LEU A 31 -2.30 3.94 -2.17
C LEU A 31 -2.49 5.37 -1.65
N ILE A 32 -2.97 6.28 -2.50
CA ILE A 32 -3.33 7.64 -2.07
C ILE A 32 -4.48 7.58 -1.07
N ASP A 33 -5.53 6.82 -1.37
CA ASP A 33 -6.66 6.63 -0.46
C ASP A 33 -6.20 6.03 0.87
N PHE A 34 -5.29 5.07 0.82
CA PHE A 34 -4.71 4.47 2.03
C PHE A 34 -3.94 5.52 2.83
N SER A 35 -3.15 6.36 2.17
CA SER A 35 -2.42 7.44 2.82
C SER A 35 -3.38 8.39 3.55
N VAL A 36 -4.50 8.73 2.92
CA VAL A 36 -5.53 9.60 3.53
C VAL A 36 -6.12 8.92 4.76
N LEU A 37 -6.42 7.64 4.66
CA LEU A 37 -6.95 6.86 5.78
C LEU A 37 -5.97 6.85 6.96
N ILE A 38 -4.68 6.70 6.67
CA ILE A 38 -3.62 6.73 7.69
C ILE A 38 -3.53 8.12 8.33
N ILE A 39 -3.57 9.18 7.53
CA ILE A 39 -3.51 10.56 8.04
C ILE A 39 -4.68 10.80 9.00
N LYS A 40 -5.88 10.42 8.62
CA LYS A 40 -7.07 10.57 9.48
C LYS A 40 -6.92 9.78 10.77
N THR A 41 -6.37 8.57 10.68
CA THR A 41 -6.11 7.73 11.85
C THR A 41 -5.13 8.43 12.80
N VAL A 42 -4.03 8.96 12.27
CA VAL A 42 -3.01 9.65 13.06
C VAL A 42 -3.59 10.89 13.76
N GLU A 43 -4.39 11.67 13.04
CA GLU A 43 -4.98 12.88 13.59
C GLU A 43 -5.96 12.62 14.73
N ASN A 44 -6.49 11.41 14.82
CA ASN A 44 -7.43 11.01 15.88
C ASN A 44 -6.76 10.25 17.03
N LEU A 45 -5.45 10.06 17.01
CA LEU A 45 -4.74 9.40 18.10
C LEU A 45 -4.65 10.31 19.33
N PRO A 46 -4.61 9.72 20.53
CA PRO A 46 -4.45 10.52 21.77
C PRO A 46 -3.16 11.33 21.75
N ALA A 47 -3.22 12.55 22.29
CA ALA A 47 -2.07 13.44 22.40
C ALA A 47 -1.23 13.06 23.62
N THR A 48 -0.69 11.83 23.61
CA THR A 48 0.18 11.27 24.66
C THR A 48 1.55 11.01 24.05
N ARG A 49 2.53 10.68 24.91
CA ARG A 49 3.85 10.31 24.41
C ARG A 49 3.74 9.13 23.41
N THR A 50 2.99 8.12 23.78
CA THR A 50 2.79 6.92 22.95
C THR A 50 2.07 7.27 21.65
N GLY A 51 0.97 8.02 21.75
CA GLY A 51 0.20 8.43 20.58
C GLY A 51 1.02 9.27 19.62
N ASN A 52 1.82 10.19 20.13
CA ASN A 52 2.68 11.05 19.30
C ASN A 52 3.79 10.24 18.64
N HIS A 53 4.43 9.33 19.37
CA HIS A 53 5.51 8.51 18.83
C HIS A 53 5.00 7.56 17.74
N LEU A 54 3.97 6.76 18.05
CA LEU A 54 3.42 5.80 17.11
C LEU A 54 2.74 6.52 15.94
N GLY A 55 2.12 7.67 16.19
CA GLY A 55 1.52 8.49 15.14
C GLY A 55 2.56 8.96 14.13
N SER A 56 3.73 9.40 14.58
CA SER A 56 4.84 9.77 13.70
C SER A 56 5.31 8.61 12.83
N GLN A 57 5.49 7.44 13.45
CA GLN A 57 5.91 6.23 12.74
C GLN A 57 4.87 5.81 11.72
N LEU A 58 3.61 5.81 12.11
CA LEU A 58 2.49 5.42 11.25
C LEU A 58 2.34 6.37 10.06
N LEU A 59 2.44 7.67 10.32
CA LEU A 59 2.33 8.67 9.25
C LEU A 59 3.41 8.45 8.19
N ARG A 60 4.65 8.25 8.62
CA ARG A 60 5.78 8.01 7.72
C ARG A 60 5.59 6.71 6.93
N SER A 61 5.39 5.59 7.63
CA SER A 61 5.33 4.28 6.97
C SER A 61 4.08 4.11 6.13
N GLY A 62 2.97 4.71 6.52
CA GLY A 62 1.69 4.57 5.83
C GLY A 62 1.53 5.46 4.61
N THR A 63 2.28 6.56 4.51
CA THR A 63 2.25 7.45 3.34
C THR A 63 3.41 7.18 2.38
N SER A 64 4.49 6.58 2.85
CA SER A 64 5.65 6.23 2.04
C SER A 64 5.31 5.34 0.84
N PRO A 65 4.43 4.33 0.96
CA PRO A 65 4.08 3.48 -0.19
C PRO A 65 3.58 4.24 -1.40
N ALA A 66 2.72 5.24 -1.23
CA ALA A 66 2.21 6.03 -2.35
C ALA A 66 3.33 6.81 -3.05
N LEU A 67 4.23 7.41 -2.26
CA LEU A 67 5.35 8.17 -2.80
C LEU A 67 6.34 7.28 -3.55
N ASN A 68 6.67 6.13 -2.97
CA ASN A 68 7.57 5.16 -3.59
C ASN A 68 6.96 4.51 -4.83
N TYR A 69 5.65 4.35 -4.85
CA TYR A 69 4.96 3.82 -6.03
C TYR A 69 5.13 4.78 -7.22
N GLY A 70 5.02 6.08 -6.97
CA GLY A 70 5.28 7.09 -8.00
C GLY A 70 6.69 6.95 -8.59
N GLU A 71 7.67 6.72 -7.73
CA GLU A 71 9.05 6.49 -8.17
C GLU A 71 9.20 5.19 -8.97
N ALA A 72 8.49 4.13 -8.56
CA ALA A 72 8.55 2.84 -9.23
C ALA A 72 8.03 2.92 -10.68
N GLN A 73 7.09 3.83 -10.94
CA GLN A 73 6.58 4.05 -12.30
C GLN A 73 7.65 4.56 -13.24
N SER A 74 8.70 5.20 -12.72
CA SER A 74 9.83 5.74 -13.50
C SER A 74 11.07 4.86 -13.38
N ALA A 75 10.92 3.61 -12.97
CA ALA A 75 12.05 2.70 -12.79
C ALA A 75 12.79 2.49 -14.11
N GLU A 76 14.13 2.50 -14.05
CA GLU A 76 14.98 2.40 -15.22
C GLU A 76 15.16 0.96 -15.73
N SER A 77 14.86 -0.03 -14.89
CA SER A 77 15.01 -1.44 -15.21
C SER A 77 14.02 -2.28 -14.41
N LYS A 78 13.87 -3.55 -14.82
CA LYS A 78 13.04 -4.50 -14.05
C LYS A 78 13.60 -4.72 -12.66
N ARG A 79 14.93 -4.75 -12.51
CA ARG A 79 15.56 -4.91 -11.19
C ARG A 79 15.29 -3.71 -10.29
N ASP A 80 15.33 -2.50 -10.84
CA ASP A 80 15.03 -1.29 -10.11
C ASP A 80 13.55 -1.27 -9.69
N PHE A 81 12.66 -1.67 -10.59
CA PHE A 81 11.23 -1.80 -10.30
C PHE A 81 10.98 -2.77 -9.12
N ILE A 82 11.61 -3.95 -9.16
CA ILE A 82 11.48 -4.96 -8.10
C ILE A 82 12.01 -4.40 -6.77
N HIS A 83 13.13 -3.69 -6.82
CA HIS A 83 13.71 -3.08 -5.62
C HIS A 83 12.76 -2.06 -5.00
N LYS A 84 12.17 -1.19 -5.83
CA LYS A 84 11.24 -0.16 -5.34
C LYS A 84 9.96 -0.77 -4.80
N PHE A 85 9.45 -1.83 -5.42
CA PHE A 85 8.30 -2.57 -4.90
C PHE A 85 8.62 -3.26 -3.58
N GLY A 86 9.86 -3.72 -3.41
CA GLY A 86 10.34 -4.28 -2.14
C GLY A 86 10.33 -3.26 -1.01
N ILE A 87 10.67 -2.00 -1.31
CA ILE A 87 10.61 -0.91 -0.33
C ILE A 87 9.15 -0.65 0.06
N ILE A 88 8.25 -0.60 -0.91
CA ILE A 88 6.81 -0.42 -0.65
C ILE A 88 6.29 -1.51 0.28
N LEU A 89 6.61 -2.77 -0.02
CA LEU A 89 6.18 -3.91 0.78
C LEU A 89 6.71 -3.82 2.21
N LYS A 90 7.96 -3.45 2.37
CA LYS A 90 8.59 -3.24 3.68
C LYS A 90 7.84 -2.19 4.49
N GLU A 91 7.52 -1.05 3.88
CA GLU A 91 6.81 0.04 4.54
C GLU A 91 5.38 -0.37 4.91
N LEU A 92 4.71 -1.12 4.06
CA LEU A 92 3.37 -1.63 4.36
C LEU A 92 3.39 -2.60 5.55
N ARG A 93 4.41 -3.46 5.63
CA ARG A 93 4.54 -4.39 6.76
C ARG A 93 4.80 -3.65 8.06
N GLU A 94 5.63 -2.62 8.02
CA GLU A 94 5.88 -1.75 9.17
C GLU A 94 4.59 -1.07 9.62
N THR A 95 3.83 -0.55 8.65
CA THR A 95 2.52 0.06 8.91
C THR A 95 1.57 -0.92 9.58
N LEU A 96 1.51 -2.15 9.09
CA LEU A 96 0.63 -3.18 9.65
C LEU A 96 0.95 -3.46 11.11
N ILE A 97 2.23 -3.59 11.45
CA ILE A 97 2.65 -3.83 12.83
C ILE A 97 2.26 -2.66 13.73
N CYS A 98 2.47 -1.43 13.25
CA CYS A 98 2.10 -0.24 14.00
C CYS A 98 0.58 -0.20 14.25
N LEU A 99 -0.22 -0.49 13.23
CA LEU A 99 -1.68 -0.55 13.34
C LEU A 99 -2.12 -1.63 14.35
N LYS A 100 -1.47 -2.78 14.34
CA LYS A 100 -1.77 -3.86 15.30
C LYS A 100 -1.50 -3.43 16.73
N ILE A 101 -0.39 -2.73 16.96
CA ILE A 101 -0.06 -2.19 18.29
C ILE A 101 -1.13 -1.20 18.73
N LEU A 102 -1.48 -0.25 17.86
CA LEU A 102 -2.48 0.77 18.17
C LEU A 102 -3.86 0.15 18.46
N LYS A 103 -4.20 -0.91 17.73
CA LYS A 103 -5.46 -1.64 17.97
C LYS A 103 -5.47 -2.29 19.36
N ARG A 104 -4.37 -2.92 19.73
CA ARG A 104 -4.27 -3.64 21.01
C ARG A 104 -4.28 -2.70 22.21
N VAL A 105 -3.73 -1.49 22.07
CA VAL A 105 -3.80 -0.51 23.17
C VAL A 105 -5.07 0.33 23.08
N LEU A 106 -6.00 -0.03 22.20
CA LEU A 106 -7.32 0.59 22.04
C LEU A 106 -7.28 2.06 21.62
N TYR A 107 -6.22 2.47 20.93
CA TYR A 107 -6.12 3.81 20.36
C TYR A 107 -6.86 3.92 19.03
N ILE A 108 -7.07 2.80 18.34
CA ILE A 108 -7.94 2.73 17.16
C ILE A 108 -8.95 1.60 17.36
N LYS A 109 -10.17 1.80 16.85
CA LYS A 109 -11.25 0.83 17.02
C LYS A 109 -11.62 0.12 15.73
N SER A 110 -11.55 0.82 14.61
CA SER A 110 -11.89 0.26 13.31
C SER A 110 -10.79 -0.66 12.79
N ASP A 111 -11.19 -1.70 12.07
CA ASP A 111 -10.27 -2.62 11.40
C ASP A 111 -10.02 -2.21 9.94
N ASP A 112 -10.59 -1.09 9.48
CA ASP A 112 -10.51 -0.70 8.07
C ASP A 112 -9.08 -0.54 7.56
N SER A 113 -8.23 0.18 8.31
CA SER A 113 -6.85 0.39 7.91
C SER A 113 -6.03 -0.91 7.96
N LEU A 114 -6.29 -1.76 8.95
CA LEU A 114 -5.66 -3.08 9.05
C LEU A 114 -6.01 -3.96 7.85
N SER A 115 -7.30 -4.00 7.52
CA SER A 115 -7.82 -4.78 6.39
C SER A 115 -7.21 -4.34 5.07
N GLU A 116 -7.22 -3.04 4.82
CA GLU A 116 -6.69 -2.49 3.58
C GLU A 116 -5.18 -2.71 3.51
N CYS A 117 -4.46 -2.54 4.61
CA CYS A 117 -3.03 -2.78 4.65
C CYS A 117 -2.69 -4.24 4.30
N ASN A 118 -3.44 -5.19 4.85
CA ASN A 118 -3.27 -6.61 4.54
C ASN A 118 -3.49 -6.89 3.05
N GLU A 119 -4.52 -6.30 2.46
CA GLU A 119 -4.80 -6.48 1.03
C GLU A 119 -3.68 -5.90 0.16
N LEU A 120 -3.18 -4.72 0.51
CA LEU A 120 -2.08 -4.09 -0.21
C LEU A 120 -0.79 -4.92 -0.12
N ILE A 121 -0.50 -5.47 1.06
CA ILE A 121 0.65 -6.36 1.24
C ILE A 121 0.54 -7.57 0.30
N ALA A 122 -0.63 -8.18 0.24
CA ALA A 122 -0.85 -9.33 -0.63
C ALA A 122 -0.63 -8.98 -2.11
N ILE A 123 -1.13 -7.82 -2.54
CA ILE A 123 -0.98 -7.35 -3.92
C ILE A 123 0.51 -7.14 -4.27
N PHE A 124 1.24 -6.43 -3.43
CA PHE A 124 2.66 -6.13 -3.69
C PHE A 124 3.54 -7.37 -3.59
N ASN A 125 3.23 -8.27 -2.65
CA ASN A 125 3.94 -9.54 -2.54
C ASN A 125 3.78 -10.37 -3.81
N LYS A 126 2.56 -10.49 -4.32
CA LYS A 126 2.27 -11.21 -5.57
C LYS A 126 2.96 -10.55 -6.76
N SER A 127 2.93 -9.23 -6.84
CA SER A 127 3.56 -8.48 -7.92
C SER A 127 5.07 -8.71 -7.97
N ILE A 128 5.73 -8.74 -6.80
CA ILE A 128 7.16 -9.00 -6.70
C ILE A 128 7.50 -10.42 -7.16
N ILE A 129 6.72 -11.40 -6.73
CA ILE A 129 6.92 -12.80 -7.12
C ILE A 129 6.80 -12.93 -8.64
N THR A 130 5.77 -12.35 -9.22
CA THR A 130 5.55 -12.38 -10.67
C THR A 130 6.69 -11.70 -11.43
N ALA A 131 7.11 -10.51 -10.98
CA ALA A 131 8.19 -9.76 -11.61
C ALA A 131 9.52 -10.52 -11.56
N LYS A 132 9.80 -11.20 -10.44
CA LYS A 132 11.00 -12.01 -10.29
C LYS A 132 11.01 -13.20 -11.25
N LYS A 133 9.87 -13.84 -11.45
CA LYS A 133 9.73 -14.93 -12.42
C LYS A 133 10.03 -14.43 -13.83
N ASN A 134 9.48 -13.28 -14.19
CA ASN A 134 9.68 -12.69 -15.51
C ASN A 134 11.13 -12.25 -15.72
N LEU A 135 11.82 -11.87 -14.67
CA LEU A 135 13.22 -11.47 -14.74
C LEU A 135 14.12 -12.68 -15.07
N LYS A 136 13.78 -13.86 -14.57
CA LYS A 136 14.55 -15.09 -14.79
C LYS A 136 14.33 -15.68 -16.18
N SER A 137 13.22 -15.38 -16.78
CA SER A 137 12.93 -15.85 -18.15
C SER A 137 13.50 -14.91 -19.18
#